data_3fa884231cbecf7a82a9029942ac9a20
#
_entry.id   3fa884231cbecf7a82a9029942ac9a20
#
_cell.length_a   1.000
_cell.length_b   1.000
_cell.length_c   1.000
_cell.angle_alpha   90.00
_cell.angle_beta   90.00
_cell.angle_gamma   90.00
#
_symmetry.space_group_name_H-M   'P 1'
#
loop_
_entity.id
_entity.type
_entity.pdbx_description
1 polymer ?
#
loop_
_entity_poly.entity_id
_entity_poly.type
_entity_poly.pdbx_seq_one_letter_code
_entity_poly.pdbx_strand_id
1 'polypeptide(L)'
;MTETLTTLAAILADRYLLEREVGRGATATVYVAEDRKHGRRVGIKVLRRELAAQLGSERFLREIAIAARLTHPHIVPLLDSGEAGGFLYYVMPFLQGESLRHRLARERPFSLREALRITRNVGTALDYAHREGVIHRDVKPENILLTDGHALVADFGIARAIAQAGSNAITEPGLAIGTPAYMSPEQASAEQDVDARSDLYSLACVLFEMLAGEPPFSGPSVLRIIARQLSELPRPLRSLRPDTPVAIEQAVARALAKEPAGRFASVAEFLEALEPGAESARARSIAVLPFANTSPDPENEYFSDGMTDELINALTKVEGLRVASRTSVFALKGAARDVRAIGSLLGVSTVLEGTVRKAGDRLRITARLTATDDGRHLWSERYDRTLHDVFAIQDEIARLIVGTLRTIFQAELGDPTPQRYTRNLEAYGLYLRGRFCWNKRSREGVVESIHYFEQAIALDPEYALAYAGLADAYALQVDYRGMPVIEGFARARSNAERALALDETLAEAHTSLAWLQFIYDWDWECALKSFPARLS
;
A
#
# COMPACT_ATOMS: atom_id res chain seq x y z
N MET A 1 -49.74 -3.61 -0.96
CA MET A 1 -48.72 -2.72 -1.56
C MET A 1 -48.97 -1.34 -1.03
N THR A 2 -47.95 -0.63 -0.53
CA THR A 2 -48.14 0.76 -0.09
C THR A 2 -48.45 1.66 -1.30
N GLU A 3 -49.26 2.71 -1.13
CA GLU A 3 -49.63 3.66 -2.17
C GLU A 3 -48.43 4.20 -2.97
N THR A 4 -47.31 4.41 -2.27
CA THR A 4 -46.02 4.79 -2.87
C THR A 4 -45.46 3.74 -3.86
N LEU A 5 -45.55 2.44 -3.53
CA LEU A 5 -45.06 1.37 -4.40
C LEU A 5 -45.90 1.28 -5.67
N THR A 6 -47.21 1.44 -5.57
CA THR A 6 -48.13 1.38 -6.73
C THR A 6 -47.86 2.54 -7.69
N THR A 7 -47.68 3.76 -7.16
CA THR A 7 -47.39 4.96 -7.97
C THR A 7 -46.01 4.82 -8.66
N LEU A 8 -44.97 4.43 -7.90
CA LEU A 8 -43.63 4.28 -8.45
C LEU A 8 -43.56 3.16 -9.49
N ALA A 9 -44.24 2.03 -9.23
CA ALA A 9 -44.33 0.91 -10.18
C ALA A 9 -44.95 1.31 -11.50
N ALA A 10 -46.02 2.14 -11.49
CA ALA A 10 -46.65 2.62 -12.69
C ALA A 10 -45.74 3.56 -13.51
N ILE A 11 -44.98 4.45 -12.82
CA ILE A 11 -44.09 5.42 -13.49
C ILE A 11 -42.87 4.75 -14.09
N LEU A 12 -42.30 3.74 -13.42
CA LEU A 12 -41.09 3.02 -13.86
C LEU A 12 -41.37 1.82 -14.75
N ALA A 13 -42.64 1.47 -15.02
CA ALA A 13 -43.09 0.25 -15.69
C ALA A 13 -42.48 0.01 -17.08
N ASP A 14 -42.18 1.05 -17.84
CA ASP A 14 -41.57 0.96 -19.17
C ASP A 14 -40.15 0.33 -19.12
N ARG A 15 -39.45 0.53 -18.04
CA ARG A 15 -38.05 0.08 -17.90
C ARG A 15 -37.84 -0.91 -16.77
N TYR A 16 -38.45 -0.70 -15.62
CA TYR A 16 -38.22 -1.48 -14.40
C TYR A 16 -39.53 -2.09 -13.89
N LEU A 17 -39.57 -3.41 -13.80
CA LEU A 17 -40.68 -4.12 -13.18
C LEU A 17 -40.38 -4.32 -11.70
N LEU A 18 -41.00 -3.54 -10.80
CA LEU A 18 -40.83 -3.64 -9.38
C LEU A 18 -41.45 -4.95 -8.85
N GLU A 19 -40.63 -5.77 -8.13
CA GLU A 19 -41.09 -7.06 -7.56
C GLU A 19 -41.55 -6.90 -6.10
N ARG A 20 -40.67 -6.41 -5.23
CA ARG A 20 -40.93 -6.31 -3.79
C ARG A 20 -40.01 -5.32 -3.08
N GLU A 21 -40.41 -4.84 -1.91
CA GLU A 21 -39.56 -4.13 -0.97
C GLU A 21 -38.57 -5.10 -0.32
N VAL A 22 -37.30 -4.69 -0.19
CA VAL A 22 -36.22 -5.47 0.42
C VAL A 22 -35.81 -4.88 1.76
N GLY A 23 -35.84 -3.55 1.87
CA GLY A 23 -35.45 -2.85 3.08
C GLY A 23 -35.93 -1.41 3.10
N ARG A 24 -36.23 -0.92 4.31
CA ARG A 24 -36.66 0.44 4.54
C ARG A 24 -35.75 1.07 5.59
N GLY A 25 -35.02 2.11 5.19
CA GLY A 25 -34.18 2.91 6.07
C GLY A 25 -34.76 4.26 6.44
N ALA A 26 -34.00 5.02 7.23
CA ALA A 26 -34.39 6.38 7.61
C ALA A 26 -34.48 7.34 6.40
N THR A 27 -33.64 7.17 5.40
CA THR A 27 -33.51 8.09 4.26
C THR A 27 -34.15 7.57 2.96
N ALA A 28 -34.26 6.25 2.80
CA ALA A 28 -34.69 5.63 1.55
C ALA A 28 -35.33 4.25 1.77
N THR A 29 -36.06 3.78 0.74
CA THR A 29 -36.56 2.41 0.63
C THR A 29 -35.94 1.73 -0.56
N VAL A 30 -35.54 0.45 -0.42
CA VAL A 30 -34.92 -0.36 -1.47
C VAL A 30 -35.93 -1.37 -1.99
N TYR A 31 -36.07 -1.44 -3.30
CA TYR A 31 -36.93 -2.40 -4.01
C TYR A 31 -36.10 -3.29 -4.91
N VAL A 32 -36.47 -4.57 -5.05
CA VAL A 32 -36.00 -5.42 -6.14
C VAL A 32 -36.86 -5.14 -7.36
N ALA A 33 -36.23 -5.05 -8.50
CA ALA A 33 -36.89 -4.90 -9.78
C ALA A 33 -36.17 -5.69 -10.88
N GLU A 34 -36.87 -6.00 -11.96
CA GLU A 34 -36.30 -6.49 -13.20
C GLU A 34 -36.05 -5.32 -14.16
N ASP A 35 -34.81 -5.15 -14.61
CA ASP A 35 -34.47 -4.24 -15.71
C ASP A 35 -34.88 -4.91 -17.04
N ARG A 36 -36.03 -4.54 -17.58
CA ARG A 36 -36.62 -5.13 -18.80
C ARG A 36 -35.74 -4.98 -20.03
N LYS A 37 -34.92 -3.92 -20.08
CA LYS A 37 -34.02 -3.67 -21.21
C LYS A 37 -32.86 -4.68 -21.26
N HIS A 38 -32.35 -5.10 -20.09
CA HIS A 38 -31.17 -5.94 -19.99
C HIS A 38 -31.47 -7.33 -19.41
N GLY A 39 -32.72 -7.65 -19.05
CA GLY A 39 -33.17 -8.94 -18.55
C GLY A 39 -32.46 -9.36 -17.25
N ARG A 40 -32.20 -8.41 -16.35
CA ARG A 40 -31.46 -8.67 -15.10
C ARG A 40 -32.16 -8.08 -13.89
N ARG A 41 -31.94 -8.71 -12.72
CA ARG A 41 -32.41 -8.15 -11.46
C ARG A 41 -31.53 -6.99 -11.00
N VAL A 42 -32.19 -5.93 -10.50
CA VAL A 42 -31.57 -4.72 -9.98
C VAL A 42 -32.18 -4.33 -8.64
N GLY A 43 -31.40 -3.62 -7.82
CA GLY A 43 -31.89 -2.91 -6.66
C GLY A 43 -32.22 -1.46 -7.02
N ILE A 44 -33.43 -0.99 -6.74
CA ILE A 44 -33.80 0.41 -6.90
C ILE A 44 -33.96 1.03 -5.53
N LYS A 45 -33.10 1.98 -5.21
CA LYS A 45 -33.17 2.73 -3.96
C LYS A 45 -33.85 4.08 -4.20
N VAL A 46 -34.96 4.30 -3.50
CA VAL A 46 -35.84 5.46 -3.65
C VAL A 46 -35.77 6.31 -2.41
N LEU A 47 -35.40 7.57 -2.53
CA LEU A 47 -35.34 8.51 -1.42
C LEU A 47 -36.75 8.83 -0.90
N ARG A 48 -36.86 9.10 0.40
CA ARG A 48 -38.12 9.62 0.96
C ARG A 48 -38.46 10.97 0.37
N ARG A 49 -39.76 11.25 0.16
CA ARG A 49 -40.23 12.47 -0.49
C ARG A 49 -39.78 13.75 0.22
N GLU A 50 -39.80 13.72 1.57
CA GLU A 50 -39.42 14.87 2.38
C GLU A 50 -37.94 15.22 2.13
N LEU A 51 -37.09 14.21 2.04
CA LEU A 51 -35.67 14.37 1.79
C LEU A 51 -35.41 14.76 0.32
N ALA A 52 -36.13 14.17 -0.63
CA ALA A 52 -36.04 14.49 -2.04
C ALA A 52 -36.42 15.98 -2.31
N ALA A 53 -37.44 16.49 -1.63
CA ALA A 53 -37.86 17.90 -1.75
C ALA A 53 -36.82 18.88 -1.20
N GLN A 54 -36.13 18.52 -0.09
CA GLN A 54 -35.06 19.35 0.49
C GLN A 54 -33.79 19.34 -0.37
N LEU A 55 -33.49 18.22 -1.00
CA LEU A 55 -32.24 18.00 -1.75
C LEU A 55 -32.28 18.68 -3.12
N GLY A 56 -33.42 18.60 -3.82
CA GLY A 56 -33.59 19.01 -5.20
C GLY A 56 -32.98 18.02 -6.22
N SER A 57 -33.64 17.86 -7.35
CA SER A 57 -33.26 16.85 -8.36
C SER A 57 -31.92 17.14 -9.01
N GLU A 58 -31.63 18.38 -9.40
CA GLU A 58 -30.37 18.75 -10.05
C GLU A 58 -29.16 18.42 -9.18
N ARG A 59 -29.24 18.70 -7.89
CA ARG A 59 -28.17 18.46 -6.95
C ARG A 59 -27.95 16.98 -6.71
N PHE A 60 -29.04 16.23 -6.49
CA PHE A 60 -28.99 14.78 -6.36
C PHE A 60 -28.32 14.13 -7.57
N LEU A 61 -28.77 14.46 -8.79
CA LEU A 61 -28.21 13.88 -10.00
C LEU A 61 -26.74 14.24 -10.22
N ARG A 62 -26.30 15.42 -9.79
CA ARG A 62 -24.88 15.82 -9.83
C ARG A 62 -24.02 14.97 -8.90
N GLU A 63 -24.43 14.79 -7.65
CA GLU A 63 -23.67 13.98 -6.68
C GLU A 63 -23.64 12.49 -7.09
N ILE A 64 -24.77 11.98 -7.57
CA ILE A 64 -24.85 10.61 -8.12
C ILE A 64 -23.94 10.43 -9.34
N ALA A 65 -23.85 11.41 -10.24
CA ALA A 65 -22.97 11.35 -11.41
C ALA A 65 -21.48 11.28 -11.03
N ILE A 66 -21.10 11.87 -9.91
CA ILE A 66 -19.73 11.74 -9.37
C ILE A 66 -19.52 10.31 -8.86
N ALA A 67 -20.42 9.79 -8.04
CA ALA A 67 -20.34 8.44 -7.51
C ALA A 67 -20.40 7.35 -8.61
N ALA A 68 -21.11 7.59 -9.69
CA ALA A 68 -21.23 6.66 -10.82
C ALA A 68 -19.92 6.47 -11.62
N ARG A 69 -18.92 7.33 -11.43
CA ARG A 69 -17.60 7.19 -12.05
C ARG A 69 -16.69 6.19 -11.29
N LEU A 70 -17.06 5.88 -10.05
CA LEU A 70 -16.24 4.96 -9.23
C LEU A 70 -16.38 3.53 -9.77
N THR A 71 -15.24 2.94 -10.16
CA THR A 71 -15.16 1.57 -10.64
C THR A 71 -14.10 0.83 -9.84
N HIS A 72 -14.53 -0.02 -8.90
CA HIS A 72 -13.66 -0.78 -8.02
C HIS A 72 -14.34 -2.10 -7.62
N PRO A 73 -13.61 -3.24 -7.47
CA PRO A 73 -14.21 -4.54 -7.14
C PRO A 73 -14.96 -4.57 -5.80
N HIS A 74 -14.67 -3.65 -4.90
CA HIS A 74 -15.31 -3.53 -3.58
C HIS A 74 -16.23 -2.31 -3.45
N ILE A 75 -16.66 -1.71 -4.57
CA ILE A 75 -17.69 -0.66 -4.61
C ILE A 75 -18.91 -1.21 -5.36
N VAL A 76 -20.10 -1.02 -4.80
CA VAL A 76 -21.36 -1.34 -5.51
C VAL A 76 -21.54 -0.31 -6.64
N PRO A 77 -21.48 -0.73 -7.92
CA PRO A 77 -21.57 0.23 -9.02
C PRO A 77 -22.99 0.80 -9.16
N LEU A 78 -23.09 2.04 -9.58
CA LEU A 78 -24.35 2.67 -9.96
C LEU A 78 -24.62 2.39 -11.43
N LEU A 79 -25.82 1.85 -11.74
CA LEU A 79 -26.23 1.48 -13.09
C LEU A 79 -27.05 2.58 -13.77
N ASP A 80 -27.85 3.30 -12.99
CA ASP A 80 -28.74 4.34 -13.46
C ASP A 80 -29.22 5.23 -12.31
N SER A 81 -29.75 6.40 -12.61
CA SER A 81 -30.40 7.30 -11.65
C SER A 81 -31.41 8.21 -12.34
N GLY A 82 -32.37 8.70 -11.59
CA GLY A 82 -33.36 9.58 -12.15
C GLY A 82 -34.33 10.20 -11.16
N GLU A 83 -35.24 11.00 -11.71
CA GLU A 83 -36.43 11.52 -11.05
C GLU A 83 -37.66 11.00 -11.75
N ALA A 84 -38.63 10.51 -10.99
CA ALA A 84 -39.88 10.02 -11.55
C ALA A 84 -41.05 10.34 -10.60
N GLY A 85 -41.95 11.21 -11.02
CA GLY A 85 -43.13 11.62 -10.23
C GLY A 85 -42.78 12.24 -8.85
N GLY A 86 -41.72 13.00 -8.80
CA GLY A 86 -41.20 13.62 -7.57
C GLY A 86 -40.42 12.65 -6.65
N PHE A 87 -40.14 11.43 -7.10
CA PHE A 87 -39.26 10.49 -6.44
C PHE A 87 -37.86 10.55 -7.05
N LEU A 88 -36.85 10.75 -6.22
CA LEU A 88 -35.45 10.60 -6.59
C LEU A 88 -35.03 9.15 -6.35
N TYR A 89 -34.42 8.52 -7.35
CA TYR A 89 -33.98 7.12 -7.25
C TYR A 89 -32.65 6.88 -7.95
N TYR A 90 -31.99 5.80 -7.56
CA TYR A 90 -30.87 5.24 -8.30
C TYR A 90 -30.93 3.72 -8.32
N VAL A 91 -30.28 3.16 -9.34
CA VAL A 91 -30.32 1.74 -9.66
C VAL A 91 -28.93 1.14 -9.49
N MET A 92 -28.85 0.00 -8.84
CA MET A 92 -27.63 -0.76 -8.60
C MET A 92 -27.85 -2.26 -8.88
N PRO A 93 -26.83 -3.07 -9.08
CA PRO A 93 -27.00 -4.51 -9.15
C PRO A 93 -27.74 -5.04 -7.92
N PHE A 94 -28.63 -6.03 -8.13
CA PHE A 94 -29.18 -6.79 -7.01
C PHE A 94 -28.17 -7.84 -6.59
N LEU A 95 -27.52 -7.62 -5.44
CA LEU A 95 -26.51 -8.51 -4.88
C LEU A 95 -27.18 -9.56 -3.99
N GLN A 96 -26.84 -10.83 -4.22
CA GLN A 96 -27.24 -11.91 -3.32
C GLN A 96 -26.28 -11.93 -2.13
N GLY A 97 -26.76 -11.53 -0.97
CA GLY A 97 -25.93 -11.39 0.24
C GLY A 97 -26.68 -10.71 1.38
N GLU A 98 -25.96 -10.33 2.40
CA GLU A 98 -26.51 -9.62 3.55
C GLU A 98 -25.66 -8.39 3.90
N SER A 99 -26.23 -7.42 4.64
CA SER A 99 -25.42 -6.32 5.17
C SER A 99 -24.57 -6.82 6.35
N LEU A 100 -23.41 -6.18 6.54
CA LEU A 100 -22.56 -6.44 7.72
C LEU A 100 -23.34 -6.23 9.04
N ARG A 101 -24.33 -5.32 9.05
CA ARG A 101 -25.24 -5.13 10.19
C ARG A 101 -26.03 -6.40 10.53
N HIS A 102 -26.61 -7.04 9.53
CA HIS A 102 -27.35 -8.29 9.72
C HIS A 102 -26.41 -9.42 10.21
N ARG A 103 -25.22 -9.49 9.65
CA ARG A 103 -24.21 -10.46 10.06
C ARG A 103 -23.76 -10.24 11.51
N LEU A 104 -23.49 -8.98 11.90
CA LEU A 104 -23.13 -8.60 13.28
C LEU A 104 -24.25 -8.90 14.28
N ALA A 105 -25.52 -8.82 13.88
CA ALA A 105 -26.63 -9.16 14.76
C ALA A 105 -26.70 -10.67 15.08
N ARG A 106 -26.22 -11.51 14.19
CA ARG A 106 -26.26 -12.98 14.30
C ARG A 106 -24.96 -13.57 14.82
N GLU A 107 -23.82 -13.06 14.35
CA GLU A 107 -22.48 -13.59 14.62
C GLU A 107 -21.59 -12.47 15.15
N ARG A 108 -21.25 -12.51 16.44
CA ARG A 108 -20.26 -11.59 17.04
C ARG A 108 -19.68 -12.18 18.32
N PRO A 109 -18.39 -11.89 18.61
CA PRO A 109 -17.43 -11.15 17.76
C PRO A 109 -16.94 -11.99 16.57
N PHE A 110 -16.50 -11.33 15.50
CA PHE A 110 -15.91 -11.98 14.35
C PHE A 110 -14.51 -12.54 14.68
N SER A 111 -14.04 -13.51 13.89
CA SER A 111 -12.63 -13.88 13.96
C SER A 111 -11.76 -12.70 13.54
N LEU A 112 -10.56 -12.58 14.13
CA LEU A 112 -9.61 -11.51 13.77
C LEU A 112 -9.34 -11.50 12.25
N ARG A 113 -9.09 -12.67 11.66
CA ARG A 113 -8.82 -12.85 10.24
C ARG A 113 -9.97 -12.33 9.36
N GLU A 114 -11.21 -12.62 9.74
CA GLU A 114 -12.37 -12.18 8.97
C GLU A 114 -12.62 -10.69 9.11
N ALA A 115 -12.51 -10.14 10.31
CA ALA A 115 -12.64 -8.70 10.56
C ALA A 115 -11.60 -7.90 9.75
N LEU A 116 -10.33 -8.34 9.74
CA LEU A 116 -9.28 -7.70 8.96
C LEU A 116 -9.52 -7.82 7.45
N ARG A 117 -10.00 -8.98 6.97
CA ARG A 117 -10.34 -9.18 5.56
C ARG A 117 -11.44 -8.23 5.09
N ILE A 118 -12.53 -8.11 5.86
CA ILE A 118 -13.63 -7.16 5.57
C ILE A 118 -13.10 -5.73 5.59
N THR A 119 -12.33 -5.36 6.62
CA THR A 119 -11.74 -4.02 6.74
C THR A 119 -10.84 -3.70 5.55
N ARG A 120 -10.04 -4.65 5.07
CA ARG A 120 -9.20 -4.47 3.88
C ARG A 120 -10.04 -4.23 2.61
N ASN A 121 -11.06 -5.04 2.36
CA ASN A 121 -11.94 -4.85 1.20
C ASN A 121 -12.59 -3.46 1.21
N VAL A 122 -13.15 -3.05 2.35
CA VAL A 122 -13.77 -1.74 2.52
C VAL A 122 -12.73 -0.62 2.41
N GLY A 123 -11.58 -0.79 3.07
CA GLY A 123 -10.52 0.21 3.07
C GLY A 123 -9.91 0.46 1.69
N THR A 124 -9.68 -0.58 0.87
CA THR A 124 -9.19 -0.39 -0.50
C THR A 124 -10.21 0.34 -1.38
N ALA A 125 -11.51 0.11 -1.16
CA ALA A 125 -12.58 0.85 -1.83
C ALA A 125 -12.58 2.34 -1.45
N LEU A 126 -12.44 2.64 -0.15
CA LEU A 126 -12.39 4.02 0.35
C LEU A 126 -11.13 4.75 -0.15
N ASP A 127 -9.95 4.11 -0.06
CA ASP A 127 -8.70 4.69 -0.54
C ASP A 127 -8.75 5.03 -2.05
N TYR A 128 -9.34 4.14 -2.85
CA TYR A 128 -9.59 4.41 -4.27
C TYR A 128 -10.51 5.62 -4.45
N ALA A 129 -11.66 5.67 -3.75
CA ALA A 129 -12.60 6.79 -3.87
C ALA A 129 -11.97 8.13 -3.41
N HIS A 130 -11.15 8.12 -2.38
CA HIS A 130 -10.43 9.30 -1.89
C HIS A 130 -9.45 9.85 -2.92
N ARG A 131 -8.74 8.99 -3.65
CA ARG A 131 -7.87 9.40 -4.77
C ARG A 131 -8.64 10.01 -5.93
N GLU A 132 -9.89 9.57 -6.13
CA GLU A 132 -10.82 10.18 -7.11
C GLU A 132 -11.54 11.43 -6.55
N GLY A 133 -11.15 11.92 -5.36
CA GLY A 133 -11.74 13.09 -4.73
C GLY A 133 -13.12 12.88 -4.10
N VAL A 134 -13.52 11.64 -3.88
CA VAL A 134 -14.84 11.27 -3.32
C VAL A 134 -14.68 10.76 -1.89
N ILE A 135 -15.36 11.41 -0.94
CA ILE A 135 -15.44 11.02 0.47
C ILE A 135 -16.82 10.41 0.70
N HIS A 136 -16.88 9.25 1.36
CA HIS A 136 -18.12 8.52 1.58
C HIS A 136 -19.04 9.17 2.62
N ARG A 137 -18.49 9.58 3.78
CA ARG A 137 -19.15 10.30 4.89
C ARG A 137 -20.21 9.52 5.68
N ASP A 138 -20.53 8.28 5.31
CA ASP A 138 -21.52 7.43 6.01
C ASP A 138 -21.08 5.96 6.00
N VAL A 139 -19.80 5.72 6.34
CA VAL A 139 -19.26 4.36 6.46
C VAL A 139 -19.80 3.72 7.73
N LYS A 140 -20.60 2.65 7.56
CA LYS A 140 -21.23 1.91 8.65
C LYS A 140 -21.62 0.50 8.21
N PRO A 141 -21.90 -0.43 9.14
CA PRO A 141 -22.22 -1.81 8.79
C PRO A 141 -23.45 -1.99 7.87
N GLU A 142 -24.40 -1.07 7.91
CA GLU A 142 -25.57 -1.07 7.03
C GLU A 142 -25.21 -0.87 5.55
N ASN A 143 -24.14 -0.09 5.28
CA ASN A 143 -23.67 0.27 3.94
C ASN A 143 -22.54 -0.66 3.45
N ILE A 144 -22.23 -1.72 4.18
CA ILE A 144 -21.26 -2.76 3.79
C ILE A 144 -22.04 -4.04 3.49
N LEU A 145 -22.01 -4.48 2.24
CA LEU A 145 -22.68 -5.69 1.77
C LEU A 145 -21.69 -6.85 1.68
N LEU A 146 -22.06 -7.99 2.22
CA LEU A 146 -21.26 -9.23 2.20
C LEU A 146 -21.84 -10.17 1.16
N THR A 147 -21.09 -10.52 0.13
CA THR A 147 -21.46 -11.42 -0.94
C THR A 147 -20.27 -12.23 -1.41
N ASP A 148 -20.44 -13.53 -1.66
CA ASP A 148 -19.42 -14.44 -2.22
C ASP A 148 -18.03 -14.31 -1.56
N GLY A 149 -18.00 -14.12 -0.24
CA GLY A 149 -16.76 -13.98 0.52
C GLY A 149 -16.11 -12.59 0.46
N HIS A 150 -16.70 -11.63 -0.24
CA HIS A 150 -16.20 -10.25 -0.37
C HIS A 150 -17.10 -9.26 0.38
N ALA A 151 -16.51 -8.11 0.76
CA ALA A 151 -17.25 -6.98 1.26
C ALA A 151 -17.26 -5.86 0.22
N LEU A 152 -18.44 -5.30 -0.05
CA LEU A 152 -18.63 -4.19 -0.97
C LEU A 152 -19.24 -3.00 -0.23
N VAL A 153 -18.77 -1.79 -0.55
CA VAL A 153 -19.30 -0.54 -0.01
C VAL A 153 -20.39 -0.01 -0.93
N ALA A 154 -21.54 0.30 -0.37
CA ALA A 154 -22.69 0.88 -1.05
C ALA A 154 -22.89 2.34 -0.62
N ASP A 155 -23.67 3.10 -1.39
CA ASP A 155 -24.18 4.43 -1.03
C ASP A 155 -23.15 5.57 -1.03
N PHE A 156 -22.14 5.53 -1.90
CA PHE A 156 -21.22 6.65 -2.12
C PHE A 156 -21.95 7.91 -2.58
N GLY A 157 -21.55 9.06 -2.06
CA GLY A 157 -21.97 10.40 -2.51
C GLY A 157 -23.33 10.89 -2.00
N ILE A 158 -24.17 10.04 -1.46
CA ILE A 158 -25.54 10.40 -1.03
C ILE A 158 -25.52 11.22 0.26
N ALA A 159 -24.63 10.86 1.20
CA ALA A 159 -24.51 11.56 2.48
C ALA A 159 -24.10 13.03 2.30
N ARG A 160 -23.26 13.33 1.32
CA ARG A 160 -22.86 14.72 0.98
C ARG A 160 -24.03 15.54 0.47
N ALA A 161 -24.82 14.96 -0.43
CA ALA A 161 -26.00 15.60 -0.95
C ALA A 161 -26.97 15.98 0.16
N ILE A 162 -27.21 15.06 1.09
CA ILE A 162 -28.10 15.24 2.22
C ILE A 162 -27.56 16.25 3.24
N ALA A 163 -26.30 16.15 3.64
CA ALA A 163 -25.69 17.05 4.62
C ALA A 163 -25.68 18.51 4.19
N GLN A 164 -25.51 18.75 2.91
CA GLN A 164 -25.53 20.10 2.35
C GLN A 164 -26.95 20.65 2.12
N ALA A 165 -27.99 19.83 2.10
CA ALA A 165 -29.38 20.28 1.97
C ALA A 165 -29.99 20.78 3.28
N GLY A 166 -29.45 20.34 4.44
CA GLY A 166 -30.01 20.65 5.74
C GLY A 166 -28.98 21.15 6.74
N SER A 167 -28.57 22.40 6.66
CA SER A 167 -27.80 23.06 7.73
C SER A 167 -28.55 23.16 9.08
N ASN A 168 -29.82 22.79 9.14
CA ASN A 168 -30.67 22.82 10.35
C ASN A 168 -31.20 21.44 10.80
N ALA A 169 -30.85 20.33 10.13
CA ALA A 169 -31.48 19.03 10.38
C ALA A 169 -30.92 18.23 11.58
N ILE A 170 -29.90 18.72 12.25
CA ILE A 170 -29.31 18.04 13.43
C ILE A 170 -30.16 18.25 14.69
N THR A 171 -31.08 19.22 14.71
CA THR A 171 -31.79 19.67 15.91
C THR A 171 -33.26 19.25 16.00
N GLU A 172 -33.85 18.65 14.96
CA GLU A 172 -35.22 18.14 15.06
C GLU A 172 -35.26 16.71 15.63
N PRO A 173 -36.04 16.45 16.72
CA PRO A 173 -36.21 15.10 17.25
C PRO A 173 -36.94 14.23 16.23
N GLY A 174 -36.19 13.31 15.59
CA GLY A 174 -36.72 12.35 14.60
C GLY A 174 -36.03 12.29 13.25
N LEU A 175 -35.19 13.25 12.89
CA LEU A 175 -34.41 13.27 11.63
C LEU A 175 -32.89 13.15 11.87
N ALA A 176 -32.46 12.28 12.77
CA ALA A 176 -31.04 11.97 12.89
C ALA A 176 -30.54 11.30 11.61
N ILE A 177 -29.90 12.07 10.74
CA ILE A 177 -29.28 11.57 9.52
C ILE A 177 -28.03 10.77 9.91
N GLY A 178 -28.11 9.45 9.85
CA GLY A 178 -27.02 8.50 10.15
C GLY A 178 -27.11 7.84 11.53
N THR A 179 -26.33 6.76 11.67
CA THR A 179 -26.17 6.07 12.95
C THR A 179 -25.00 6.72 13.69
N PRO A 180 -25.22 7.51 14.75
CA PRO A 180 -24.19 8.37 15.34
C PRO A 180 -22.96 7.62 15.85
N ALA A 181 -23.06 6.32 16.09
CA ALA A 181 -21.98 5.49 16.62
C ALA A 181 -20.73 5.39 15.70
N TYR A 182 -20.85 5.76 14.43
CA TYR A 182 -19.76 5.69 13.43
C TYR A 182 -19.35 7.07 12.91
N MET A 183 -20.05 8.14 13.26
CA MET A 183 -19.67 9.49 12.88
C MET A 183 -18.30 9.86 13.44
N SER A 184 -17.52 10.59 12.68
CA SER A 184 -16.29 11.18 13.22
C SER A 184 -16.60 12.38 14.14
N PRO A 185 -15.70 12.76 15.06
CA PRO A 185 -15.89 13.93 15.91
C PRO A 185 -16.19 15.22 15.14
N GLU A 186 -15.47 15.47 14.04
CA GLU A 186 -15.67 16.63 13.15
C GLU A 186 -17.03 16.61 12.46
N GLN A 187 -17.54 15.43 12.08
CA GLN A 187 -18.92 15.32 11.58
C GLN A 187 -19.97 15.59 12.66
N ALA A 188 -19.72 15.07 13.87
CA ALA A 188 -20.62 15.26 15.02
C ALA A 188 -20.65 16.73 15.50
N SER A 189 -19.55 17.47 15.32
CA SER A 189 -19.45 18.92 15.59
C SER A 189 -19.97 19.79 14.45
N ALA A 190 -20.43 19.19 13.33
CA ALA A 190 -20.89 19.91 12.13
C ALA A 190 -19.81 20.85 11.54
N GLU A 191 -18.54 20.45 11.61
CA GLU A 191 -17.45 21.19 10.98
C GLU A 191 -17.58 21.21 9.46
N GLN A 192 -17.15 22.31 8.81
CA GLN A 192 -17.28 22.47 7.36
C GLN A 192 -16.26 21.65 6.58
N ASP A 193 -15.07 21.41 7.15
CA ASP A 193 -13.94 20.76 6.49
C ASP A 193 -13.80 19.28 6.88
N VAL A 194 -14.78 18.46 6.46
CA VAL A 194 -14.74 17.01 6.63
C VAL A 194 -13.96 16.38 5.48
N ASP A 195 -12.79 15.81 5.76
CA ASP A 195 -11.90 15.18 4.79
C ASP A 195 -11.94 13.62 4.81
N ALA A 196 -11.08 12.98 4.04
CA ALA A 196 -10.97 11.53 3.91
C ALA A 196 -10.71 10.80 5.25
N ARG A 197 -10.11 11.47 6.24
CA ARG A 197 -9.81 10.92 7.57
C ARG A 197 -11.07 10.69 8.42
N SER A 198 -12.21 11.26 8.01
CA SER A 198 -13.51 10.92 8.63
C SER A 198 -13.96 9.51 8.26
N ASP A 199 -13.81 9.09 6.99
CA ASP A 199 -14.12 7.72 6.57
C ASP A 199 -13.19 6.70 7.23
N LEU A 200 -11.91 7.06 7.42
CA LEU A 200 -10.95 6.25 8.16
C LEU A 200 -11.40 6.02 9.61
N TYR A 201 -11.84 7.07 10.30
CA TYR A 201 -12.38 6.97 11.65
C TYR A 201 -13.61 6.05 11.68
N SER A 202 -14.55 6.22 10.75
CA SER A 202 -15.75 5.39 10.64
C SER A 202 -15.41 3.92 10.37
N LEU A 203 -14.44 3.65 9.50
CA LEU A 203 -13.93 2.30 9.23
C LEU A 203 -13.31 1.67 10.49
N ALA A 204 -12.57 2.45 11.28
CA ALA A 204 -12.01 1.99 12.55
C ALA A 204 -13.11 1.66 13.57
N CYS A 205 -14.22 2.43 13.62
CA CYS A 205 -15.39 2.11 14.43
C CYS A 205 -16.02 0.77 14.01
N VAL A 206 -16.12 0.51 12.70
CA VAL A 206 -16.65 -0.76 12.17
C VAL A 206 -15.74 -1.92 12.55
N LEU A 207 -14.41 -1.77 12.40
CA LEU A 207 -13.44 -2.79 12.80
C LEU A 207 -13.52 -3.05 14.31
N PHE A 208 -13.59 -2.00 15.12
CA PHE A 208 -13.75 -2.13 16.57
C PHE A 208 -14.99 -2.97 16.91
N GLU A 209 -16.15 -2.67 16.32
CA GLU A 209 -17.39 -3.41 16.57
C GLU A 209 -17.27 -4.88 16.11
N MET A 210 -16.68 -5.17 14.96
CA MET A 210 -16.47 -6.54 14.51
C MET A 210 -15.63 -7.35 15.52
N LEU A 211 -14.65 -6.72 16.15
CA LEU A 211 -13.73 -7.38 17.10
C LEU A 211 -14.28 -7.42 18.53
N ALA A 212 -14.89 -6.35 18.99
CA ALA A 212 -15.40 -6.20 20.36
C ALA A 212 -16.86 -6.66 20.54
N GLY A 213 -17.62 -6.77 19.44
CA GLY A 213 -19.05 -7.08 19.45
C GLY A 213 -19.96 -5.87 19.70
N GLU A 214 -19.40 -4.70 19.98
CA GLU A 214 -20.12 -3.43 20.15
C GLU A 214 -19.28 -2.25 19.61
N PRO A 215 -19.91 -1.15 19.17
CA PRO A 215 -19.17 0.01 18.68
C PRO A 215 -18.38 0.68 19.82
N PRO A 216 -17.30 1.46 19.50
CA PRO A 216 -16.44 2.09 20.51
C PRO A 216 -17.20 3.05 21.44
N PHE A 217 -18.27 3.66 20.94
CA PHE A 217 -19.15 4.54 21.70
C PHE A 217 -20.61 4.12 21.51
N SER A 218 -21.27 3.82 22.60
CA SER A 218 -22.68 3.43 22.66
C SER A 218 -23.38 4.19 23.78
N GLY A 219 -24.71 4.29 23.75
CA GLY A 219 -25.45 5.00 24.78
C GLY A 219 -26.96 4.94 24.56
N PRO A 220 -27.75 5.33 25.58
CA PRO A 220 -29.22 5.25 25.55
C PRO A 220 -29.87 6.31 24.63
N SER A 221 -29.13 7.32 24.19
CA SER A 221 -29.63 8.35 23.26
C SER A 221 -28.55 8.84 22.32
N VAL A 222 -28.96 9.37 21.15
CA VAL A 222 -28.10 9.99 20.14
C VAL A 222 -27.15 11.03 20.75
N LEU A 223 -27.69 11.94 21.57
CA LEU A 223 -26.92 13.00 22.22
C LEU A 223 -25.83 12.43 23.14
N ARG A 224 -26.14 11.34 23.85
CA ARG A 224 -25.17 10.70 24.75
C ARG A 224 -24.03 10.04 23.97
N ILE A 225 -24.34 9.42 22.83
CA ILE A 225 -23.32 8.82 21.94
C ILE A 225 -22.41 9.92 21.40
N ILE A 226 -22.97 11.02 20.89
CA ILE A 226 -22.21 12.17 20.37
C ILE A 226 -21.31 12.76 21.46
N ALA A 227 -21.86 12.99 22.65
CA ALA A 227 -21.08 13.53 23.77
C ALA A 227 -19.88 12.64 24.11
N ARG A 228 -20.06 11.32 24.13
CA ARG A 228 -18.97 10.36 24.37
C ARG A 228 -17.94 10.36 23.24
N GLN A 229 -18.38 10.45 21.99
CA GLN A 229 -17.47 10.54 20.84
C GLN A 229 -16.58 11.78 20.89
N LEU A 230 -17.11 12.90 21.35
CA LEU A 230 -16.35 14.16 21.44
C LEU A 230 -15.39 14.19 22.64
N SER A 231 -15.76 13.59 23.78
CA SER A 231 -15.05 13.79 25.05
C SER A 231 -14.33 12.56 25.61
N GLU A 232 -14.78 11.33 25.29
CA GLU A 232 -14.24 10.11 25.89
C GLU A 232 -13.29 9.40 24.93
N LEU A 233 -12.25 8.75 25.46
CA LEU A 233 -11.44 7.79 24.70
C LEU A 233 -12.19 6.46 24.59
N PRO A 234 -12.02 5.72 23.47
CA PRO A 234 -12.60 4.39 23.36
C PRO A 234 -11.95 3.46 24.38
N ARG A 235 -12.70 2.46 24.85
CA ARG A 235 -12.12 1.41 25.70
C ARG A 235 -11.01 0.69 24.96
N PRO A 236 -9.90 0.32 25.64
CA PRO A 236 -8.86 -0.48 25.02
C PRO A 236 -9.43 -1.78 24.44
N LEU A 237 -9.13 -2.07 23.18
CA LEU A 237 -9.71 -3.23 22.48
C LEU A 237 -9.34 -4.55 23.18
N ARG A 238 -8.11 -4.66 23.69
CA ARG A 238 -7.64 -5.85 24.42
C ARG A 238 -8.32 -6.06 25.78
N SER A 239 -8.94 -5.03 26.34
CA SER A 239 -9.78 -5.19 27.53
C SER A 239 -11.10 -5.94 27.25
N LEU A 240 -11.55 -5.92 25.98
CA LEU A 240 -12.74 -6.60 25.50
C LEU A 240 -12.39 -7.92 24.79
N ARG A 241 -11.23 -7.94 24.13
CA ARG A 241 -10.71 -9.07 23.39
C ARG A 241 -9.21 -9.24 23.63
N PRO A 242 -8.80 -10.00 24.67
CA PRO A 242 -7.39 -10.11 25.09
C PRO A 242 -6.43 -10.69 24.05
N ASP A 243 -6.91 -11.52 23.12
CA ASP A 243 -6.17 -12.16 22.05
C ASP A 243 -5.86 -11.21 20.87
N THR A 244 -6.32 -9.96 20.91
CA THR A 244 -5.99 -8.97 19.88
C THR A 244 -4.51 -8.61 19.95
N PRO A 245 -3.75 -8.67 18.82
CA PRO A 245 -2.37 -8.21 18.77
C PRO A 245 -2.24 -6.74 19.18
N VAL A 246 -1.17 -6.39 19.89
CA VAL A 246 -0.90 -5.02 20.37
C VAL A 246 -0.89 -4.02 19.22
N ALA A 247 -0.26 -4.38 18.08
CA ALA A 247 -0.20 -3.54 16.88
C ALA A 247 -1.60 -3.16 16.36
N ILE A 248 -2.53 -4.11 16.33
CA ILE A 248 -3.90 -3.87 15.87
C ILE A 248 -4.66 -2.95 16.84
N GLU A 249 -4.51 -3.17 18.16
CA GLU A 249 -5.08 -2.26 19.16
C GLU A 249 -4.55 -0.84 18.99
N GLN A 250 -3.24 -0.66 18.82
CA GLN A 250 -2.61 0.64 18.63
C GLN A 250 -3.05 1.30 17.32
N ALA A 251 -3.13 0.54 16.22
CA ALA A 251 -3.61 1.05 14.93
C ALA A 251 -5.08 1.53 15.03
N VAL A 252 -5.95 0.73 15.66
CA VAL A 252 -7.35 1.11 15.90
C VAL A 252 -7.45 2.33 16.81
N ALA A 253 -6.68 2.37 17.90
CA ALA A 253 -6.67 3.51 18.83
C ALA A 253 -6.22 4.81 18.13
N ARG A 254 -5.18 4.75 17.29
CA ARG A 254 -4.71 5.89 16.49
C ARG A 254 -5.76 6.33 15.46
N ALA A 255 -6.40 5.39 14.75
CA ALA A 255 -7.45 5.71 13.80
C ALA A 255 -8.68 6.36 14.46
N LEU A 256 -8.94 6.06 15.74
CA LEU A 256 -10.00 6.64 16.55
C LEU A 256 -9.57 7.92 17.32
N ALA A 257 -8.42 8.51 17.00
CA ALA A 257 -8.00 9.79 17.57
C ALA A 257 -9.04 10.89 17.26
N LYS A 258 -9.28 11.78 18.24
CA LYS A 258 -10.28 12.84 18.11
C LYS A 258 -9.89 13.83 17.04
N GLU A 259 -8.68 14.34 17.10
CA GLU A 259 -8.13 15.26 16.11
C GLU A 259 -7.74 14.50 14.84
N PRO A 260 -8.21 14.91 13.65
CA PRO A 260 -7.86 14.28 12.39
C PRO A 260 -6.33 14.20 12.14
N ALA A 261 -5.57 15.20 12.63
CA ALA A 261 -4.10 15.22 12.51
C ALA A 261 -3.40 14.09 13.29
N GLY A 262 -4.04 13.55 14.33
CA GLY A 262 -3.52 12.42 15.12
C GLY A 262 -3.75 11.06 14.48
N ARG A 263 -4.60 10.98 13.45
CA ARG A 263 -4.92 9.76 12.71
C ARG A 263 -3.84 9.43 11.68
N PHE A 264 -4.05 8.38 10.90
CA PHE A 264 -3.26 8.10 9.70
C PHE A 264 -3.60 9.13 8.61
N ALA A 265 -2.64 9.45 7.73
CA ALA A 265 -2.85 10.40 6.64
C ALA A 265 -3.78 9.84 5.55
N SER A 266 -3.80 8.51 5.38
CA SER A 266 -4.66 7.82 4.41
C SER A 266 -5.22 6.51 4.98
N VAL A 267 -6.25 5.98 4.32
CA VAL A 267 -6.76 4.64 4.63
C VAL A 267 -5.73 3.57 4.29
N ALA A 268 -4.92 3.77 3.25
CA ALA A 268 -3.85 2.84 2.89
C ALA A 268 -2.84 2.66 4.04
N GLU A 269 -2.37 3.76 4.67
CA GLU A 269 -1.48 3.67 5.84
C GLU A 269 -2.13 2.94 7.02
N PHE A 270 -3.42 3.13 7.24
CA PHE A 270 -4.15 2.39 8.27
C PHE A 270 -4.20 0.90 7.96
N LEU A 271 -4.49 0.51 6.72
CA LEU A 271 -4.50 -0.90 6.32
C LEU A 271 -3.12 -1.55 6.47
N GLU A 272 -2.05 -0.85 6.12
CA GLU A 272 -0.69 -1.32 6.35
C GLU A 272 -0.41 -1.55 7.84
N ALA A 273 -0.86 -0.66 8.72
CA ALA A 273 -0.69 -0.81 10.16
C ALA A 273 -1.49 -1.98 10.77
N LEU A 274 -2.54 -2.46 10.08
CA LEU A 274 -3.32 -3.63 10.47
C LEU A 274 -2.72 -4.97 10.02
N GLU A 275 -1.68 -4.97 9.17
CA GLU A 275 -1.04 -6.21 8.74
C GLU A 275 -0.38 -6.90 9.94
N PRO A 276 -0.66 -8.20 10.17
CA PRO A 276 0.03 -8.96 11.20
C PRO A 276 1.53 -8.97 10.90
N GLY A 277 2.31 -8.30 11.73
CA GLY A 277 3.76 -8.16 11.54
C GLY A 277 4.21 -6.82 10.94
N ALA A 278 3.32 -5.90 10.55
CA ALA A 278 3.73 -4.60 10.00
C ALA A 278 4.60 -3.79 10.98
N GLU A 279 4.25 -3.74 12.27
CA GLU A 279 5.13 -3.14 13.28
C GLU A 279 6.42 -3.94 13.47
N SER A 280 6.33 -5.27 13.47
CA SER A 280 7.52 -6.13 13.57
C SER A 280 8.39 -5.99 12.32
N ALA A 281 7.80 -5.86 11.12
CA ALA A 281 8.54 -5.66 9.87
C ALA A 281 9.14 -4.24 9.78
N ARG A 282 8.43 -3.20 10.27
CA ARG A 282 8.98 -1.84 10.37
C ARG A 282 10.03 -1.75 11.48
N ALA A 283 9.77 -2.38 12.62
CA ALA A 283 10.72 -2.44 13.73
C ALA A 283 12.01 -3.17 13.33
N ARG A 284 11.96 -4.14 12.40
CA ARG A 284 13.11 -4.91 11.91
C ARG A 284 13.48 -4.51 10.49
N SER A 285 13.73 -3.23 10.28
CA SER A 285 14.02 -2.71 8.94
C SER A 285 15.23 -1.78 8.93
N ILE A 286 15.94 -1.80 7.80
CA ILE A 286 17.14 -1.01 7.58
C ILE A 286 17.14 -0.38 6.17
N ALA A 287 17.61 0.86 6.08
CA ALA A 287 18.03 1.46 4.82
C ALA A 287 19.55 1.64 4.84
N VAL A 288 20.22 1.19 3.79
CA VAL A 288 21.65 1.45 3.56
C VAL A 288 21.75 2.62 2.59
N LEU A 289 22.13 3.78 3.09
CA LEU A 289 22.31 4.96 2.25
C LEU A 289 23.59 4.85 1.42
N PRO A 290 23.63 5.46 0.21
CA PRO A 290 24.83 5.51 -0.59
C PRO A 290 26.02 6.07 0.20
N PHE A 291 27.09 5.27 0.31
CA PHE A 291 28.28 5.68 1.02
C PHE A 291 28.96 6.83 0.28
N ALA A 292 29.31 7.87 1.01
CA ALA A 292 29.94 9.05 0.41
C ALA A 292 31.41 8.74 0.05
N ASN A 293 31.79 9.06 -1.19
CA ASN A 293 33.17 9.02 -1.63
C ASN A 293 33.96 10.20 -1.01
N THR A 294 34.94 9.88 -0.18
CA THR A 294 35.88 10.86 0.40
C THR A 294 37.30 10.65 -0.13
N SER A 295 37.44 9.92 -1.22
CA SER A 295 38.74 9.70 -1.90
C SER A 295 39.23 11.00 -2.53
N PRO A 296 40.57 11.16 -2.69
CA PRO A 296 41.12 12.29 -3.43
C PRO A 296 40.67 12.33 -4.90
N ASP A 297 40.39 11.16 -5.47
CA ASP A 297 39.95 10.97 -6.85
C ASP A 297 38.43 10.76 -6.90
N PRO A 298 37.67 11.68 -7.53
CA PRO A 298 36.23 11.56 -7.72
C PRO A 298 35.83 10.31 -8.52
N GLU A 299 36.69 9.80 -9.39
CA GLU A 299 36.41 8.60 -10.18
C GLU A 299 36.21 7.34 -9.32
N ASN A 300 36.61 7.36 -8.04
CA ASN A 300 36.32 6.27 -7.11
C ASN A 300 34.86 6.21 -6.60
N GLU A 301 33.96 7.04 -7.11
CA GLU A 301 32.52 7.04 -6.78
C GLU A 301 31.88 5.66 -7.04
N TYR A 302 32.25 5.00 -8.16
CA TYR A 302 31.78 3.67 -8.48
C TYR A 302 32.03 2.63 -7.38
N PHE A 303 33.13 2.81 -6.66
CA PHE A 303 33.51 1.89 -5.58
C PHE A 303 32.65 2.11 -4.32
N SER A 304 32.33 3.35 -4.00
CA SER A 304 31.43 3.70 -2.89
C SER A 304 30.01 3.22 -3.15
N ASP A 305 29.52 3.40 -4.38
CA ASP A 305 28.21 2.91 -4.82
C ASP A 305 28.16 1.38 -4.80
N GLY A 306 29.22 0.71 -5.29
CA GLY A 306 29.33 -0.73 -5.28
C GLY A 306 29.35 -1.34 -3.87
N MET A 307 30.08 -0.72 -2.93
CA MET A 307 30.07 -1.12 -1.54
C MET A 307 28.66 -1.05 -0.93
N THR A 308 27.91 0.00 -1.26
CA THR A 308 26.53 0.17 -0.82
C THR A 308 25.64 -0.94 -1.39
N ASP A 309 25.76 -1.24 -2.68
CA ASP A 309 24.99 -2.29 -3.36
C ASP A 309 25.24 -3.66 -2.74
N GLU A 310 26.50 -4.02 -2.48
CA GLU A 310 26.87 -5.29 -1.86
C GLU A 310 26.32 -5.43 -0.43
N LEU A 311 26.35 -4.35 0.35
CA LEU A 311 25.75 -4.35 1.69
C LEU A 311 24.22 -4.51 1.64
N ILE A 312 23.55 -3.85 0.70
CA ILE A 312 22.11 -4.03 0.47
C ILE A 312 21.84 -5.50 0.13
N ASN A 313 22.59 -6.07 -0.81
CA ASN A 313 22.42 -7.46 -1.25
C ASN A 313 22.66 -8.45 -0.12
N ALA A 314 23.73 -8.26 0.68
CA ALA A 314 24.04 -9.12 1.82
C ALA A 314 22.95 -9.07 2.89
N LEU A 315 22.44 -7.88 3.21
CA LEU A 315 21.41 -7.70 4.22
C LEU A 315 20.02 -8.16 3.76
N THR A 316 19.71 -8.07 2.44
CA THR A 316 18.43 -8.54 1.89
C THR A 316 18.27 -10.06 2.03
N LYS A 317 19.37 -10.82 2.10
CA LYS A 317 19.36 -12.28 2.31
C LYS A 317 19.15 -12.68 3.76
N VAL A 318 19.17 -11.72 4.69
CA VAL A 318 18.99 -11.98 6.12
C VAL A 318 17.52 -12.21 6.43
N GLU A 319 17.19 -13.43 6.82
CA GLU A 319 15.82 -13.79 7.18
C GLU A 319 15.32 -12.96 8.37
N GLY A 320 14.11 -12.42 8.24
CA GLY A 320 13.49 -11.59 9.27
C GLY A 320 13.91 -10.11 9.26
N LEU A 321 14.78 -9.67 8.32
CA LEU A 321 15.19 -8.27 8.15
C LEU A 321 14.60 -7.70 6.85
N ARG A 322 13.87 -6.58 6.95
CA ARG A 322 13.41 -5.83 5.80
C ARG A 322 14.44 -4.79 5.40
N VAL A 323 14.90 -4.82 4.16
CA VAL A 323 15.88 -3.86 3.62
C VAL A 323 15.20 -2.95 2.61
N ALA A 324 15.42 -1.64 2.72
CA ALA A 324 14.91 -0.67 1.76
C ALA A 324 15.55 -0.90 0.37
N SER A 325 14.76 -0.73 -0.69
CA SER A 325 15.23 -0.99 -2.04
C SER A 325 16.37 -0.04 -2.45
N ARG A 326 17.29 -0.56 -3.28
CA ARG A 326 18.38 0.23 -3.87
C ARG A 326 17.87 1.52 -4.53
N THR A 327 16.84 1.42 -5.37
CA THR A 327 16.28 2.56 -6.10
C THR A 327 15.81 3.67 -5.15
N SER A 328 15.13 3.30 -4.06
CA SER A 328 14.63 4.24 -3.07
C SER A 328 15.75 4.96 -2.33
N VAL A 329 16.81 4.24 -1.93
CA VAL A 329 17.93 4.85 -1.18
C VAL A 329 18.83 5.70 -2.08
N PHE A 330 19.07 5.28 -3.33
CA PHE A 330 19.89 6.07 -4.27
C PHE A 330 19.18 7.34 -4.77
N ALA A 331 17.85 7.40 -4.74
CA ALA A 331 17.10 8.64 -4.98
C ALA A 331 17.37 9.72 -3.92
N LEU A 332 17.95 9.34 -2.78
CA LEU A 332 18.34 10.25 -1.68
C LEU A 332 19.81 10.65 -1.75
N LYS A 333 20.60 10.16 -2.71
CA LYS A 333 22.03 10.46 -2.84
C LYS A 333 22.27 11.96 -2.97
N GLY A 334 23.14 12.50 -2.14
CA GLY A 334 23.47 13.93 -2.11
C GLY A 334 22.42 14.84 -1.45
N ALA A 335 21.29 14.32 -1.00
CA ALA A 335 20.30 15.11 -0.29
C ALA A 335 20.63 15.17 1.21
N ALA A 336 20.90 16.36 1.72
CA ALA A 336 21.02 16.57 3.17
C ALA A 336 19.64 16.44 3.82
N ARG A 337 19.36 15.32 4.45
CA ARG A 337 18.11 15.05 5.17
C ARG A 337 18.39 14.54 6.57
N ASP A 338 17.52 14.90 7.51
CA ASP A 338 17.53 14.31 8.86
C ASP A 338 17.18 12.81 8.75
N VAL A 339 17.89 11.98 9.52
CA VAL A 339 17.68 10.52 9.61
C VAL A 339 16.23 10.18 9.93
N ARG A 340 15.54 10.98 10.75
CA ARG A 340 14.11 10.82 11.07
C ARG A 340 13.23 10.98 9.83
N ALA A 341 13.51 11.98 9.00
CA ALA A 341 12.80 12.21 7.75
C ALA A 341 13.04 11.06 6.75
N ILE A 342 14.27 10.53 6.69
CA ILE A 342 14.63 9.36 5.87
C ILE A 342 13.86 8.12 6.37
N GLY A 343 13.83 7.89 7.68
CA GLY A 343 13.10 6.78 8.29
C GLY A 343 11.61 6.80 7.97
N SER A 344 11.00 7.99 8.01
CA SER A 344 9.59 8.18 7.65
C SER A 344 9.34 7.95 6.16
N LEU A 345 10.21 8.49 5.30
CA LEU A 345 10.08 8.38 3.84
C LEU A 345 10.24 6.93 3.34
N LEU A 346 11.21 6.19 3.89
CA LEU A 346 11.52 4.82 3.49
C LEU A 346 10.77 3.76 4.33
N GLY A 347 10.07 4.17 5.38
CA GLY A 347 9.36 3.28 6.29
C GLY A 347 10.29 2.33 7.04
N VAL A 348 11.49 2.78 7.44
CA VAL A 348 12.50 1.97 8.14
C VAL A 348 12.78 2.46 9.55
N SER A 349 13.16 1.54 10.45
CA SER A 349 13.52 1.85 11.84
C SER A 349 15.00 2.17 12.04
N THR A 350 15.86 1.76 11.12
CA THR A 350 17.30 2.01 11.19
C THR A 350 17.88 2.44 9.85
N VAL A 351 18.91 3.26 9.91
CA VAL A 351 19.65 3.75 8.73
C VAL A 351 21.14 3.47 8.93
N LEU A 352 21.74 2.83 7.92
CA LEU A 352 23.18 2.69 7.78
C LEU A 352 23.69 3.76 6.83
N GLU A 353 24.62 4.55 7.29
CA GLU A 353 25.32 5.55 6.48
C GLU A 353 26.85 5.35 6.61
N GLY A 354 27.61 5.81 5.64
CA GLY A 354 29.04 5.67 5.72
C GLY A 354 29.83 6.48 4.71
N THR A 355 31.15 6.38 4.81
CA THR A 355 32.09 6.99 3.88
C THR A 355 33.12 5.96 3.42
N VAL A 356 33.56 6.08 2.19
CA VAL A 356 34.63 5.29 1.61
C VAL A 356 35.74 6.21 1.11
N ARG A 357 36.96 5.93 1.51
CA ARG A 357 38.15 6.60 1.01
C ARG A 357 39.13 5.58 0.48
N LYS A 358 39.36 5.60 -0.83
CA LYS A 358 40.35 4.79 -1.53
C LYS A 358 41.56 5.64 -1.92
N ALA A 359 42.77 5.18 -1.62
CA ALA A 359 44.01 5.85 -2.00
C ALA A 359 45.04 4.78 -2.36
N GLY A 360 45.22 4.52 -3.67
CA GLY A 360 45.97 3.38 -4.18
C GLY A 360 45.39 2.06 -3.67
N ASP A 361 46.19 1.27 -2.98
CA ASP A 361 45.78 -0.02 -2.38
C ASP A 361 45.22 0.10 -0.95
N ARG A 362 45.18 1.31 -0.40
CA ARG A 362 44.61 1.54 0.95
C ARG A 362 43.15 1.92 0.85
N LEU A 363 42.35 1.29 1.71
CA LEU A 363 40.94 1.47 1.84
C LEU A 363 40.58 1.84 3.29
N ARG A 364 39.88 2.98 3.46
CA ARG A 364 39.25 3.35 4.71
C ARG A 364 37.76 3.42 4.53
N ILE A 365 37.02 2.67 5.35
CA ILE A 365 35.55 2.68 5.37
C ILE A 365 35.13 3.10 6.77
N THR A 366 34.20 4.04 6.85
CA THR A 366 33.50 4.35 8.10
C THR A 366 32.03 3.97 7.89
N ALA A 367 31.46 3.23 8.83
CA ALA A 367 30.06 2.84 8.79
C ALA A 367 29.39 3.22 10.12
N ARG A 368 28.16 3.72 10.06
CA ARG A 368 27.39 4.17 11.21
C ARG A 368 25.94 3.72 11.06
N LEU A 369 25.41 3.06 12.07
CA LEU A 369 24.02 2.66 12.19
C LEU A 369 23.29 3.59 13.16
N THR A 370 22.17 4.16 12.73
CA THR A 370 21.41 5.18 13.47
C THR A 370 19.94 4.76 13.55
N ALA A 371 19.30 4.90 14.71
CA ALA A 371 17.85 4.75 14.88
C ALA A 371 17.11 5.92 14.26
N THR A 372 15.96 5.67 13.64
CA THR A 372 15.20 6.71 12.94
C THR A 372 14.15 7.41 13.81
N ASP A 373 13.86 6.87 14.98
CA ASP A 373 12.89 7.44 15.93
C ASP A 373 13.47 8.65 16.69
N ASP A 374 14.67 8.50 17.23
CA ASP A 374 15.33 9.51 18.07
C ASP A 374 16.62 10.07 17.48
N GLY A 375 17.15 9.48 16.40
CA GLY A 375 18.42 9.85 15.77
C GLY A 375 19.65 9.37 16.55
N ARG A 376 19.47 8.44 17.50
CA ARG A 376 20.56 7.89 18.32
C ARG A 376 21.46 6.96 17.51
N HIS A 377 22.78 7.13 17.64
CA HIS A 377 23.74 6.19 17.07
C HIS A 377 23.72 4.86 17.82
N LEU A 378 23.44 3.79 17.08
CA LEU A 378 23.36 2.44 17.60
C LEU A 378 24.71 1.73 17.53
N TRP A 379 25.47 2.03 16.47
CA TRP A 379 26.77 1.47 16.22
C TRP A 379 27.57 2.38 15.26
N SER A 380 28.90 2.44 15.43
CA SER A 380 29.80 3.14 14.51
C SER A 380 31.18 2.51 14.57
N GLU A 381 31.76 2.24 13.40
CA GLU A 381 33.10 1.65 13.30
C GLU A 381 33.87 2.17 12.09
N ARG A 382 35.19 2.07 12.18
CA ARG A 382 36.09 2.46 11.11
C ARG A 382 37.05 1.34 10.78
N TYR A 383 37.13 1.01 9.50
CA TYR A 383 37.99 -0.03 8.95
C TYR A 383 39.11 0.60 8.14
N ASP A 384 40.36 0.33 8.52
CA ASP A 384 41.56 0.70 7.78
C ASP A 384 42.21 -0.61 7.29
N ARG A 385 42.12 -0.90 5.99
CA ARG A 385 42.50 -2.18 5.37
C ARG A 385 43.17 -1.97 4.01
N THR A 386 43.58 -3.07 3.37
CA THR A 386 44.01 -3.06 1.96
C THR A 386 42.84 -3.40 1.04
N LEU A 387 42.95 -3.04 -0.25
CA LEU A 387 41.93 -3.34 -1.25
C LEU A 387 41.71 -4.87 -1.40
N HIS A 388 42.74 -5.67 -1.16
CA HIS A 388 42.66 -7.14 -1.19
C HIS A 388 41.68 -7.69 -0.15
N ASP A 389 41.43 -6.96 0.93
CA ASP A 389 40.56 -7.36 2.02
C ASP A 389 39.10 -6.93 1.81
N VAL A 390 38.75 -6.30 0.68
CA VAL A 390 37.44 -5.66 0.46
C VAL A 390 36.27 -6.60 0.72
N PHE A 391 36.32 -7.82 0.25
CA PHE A 391 35.26 -8.82 0.48
C PHE A 391 35.15 -9.24 1.95
N ALA A 392 36.31 -9.40 2.62
CA ALA A 392 36.33 -9.72 4.04
C ALA A 392 35.72 -8.58 4.88
N ILE A 393 35.95 -7.32 4.47
CA ILE A 393 35.39 -6.13 5.13
C ILE A 393 33.87 -6.08 4.93
N GLN A 394 33.38 -6.34 3.74
CA GLN A 394 31.93 -6.38 3.45
C GLN A 394 31.23 -7.42 4.32
N ASP A 395 31.78 -8.63 4.39
CA ASP A 395 31.27 -9.72 5.24
C ASP A 395 31.33 -9.35 6.74
N GLU A 396 32.39 -8.68 7.17
CA GLU A 396 32.57 -8.23 8.55
C GLU A 396 31.53 -7.16 8.92
N ILE A 397 31.35 -6.16 8.06
CA ILE A 397 30.35 -5.10 8.25
C ILE A 397 28.94 -5.70 8.31
N ALA A 398 28.57 -6.55 7.35
CA ALA A 398 27.24 -7.18 7.32
C ALA A 398 26.97 -8.00 8.58
N ARG A 399 27.94 -8.82 9.04
CA ARG A 399 27.81 -9.61 10.28
C ARG A 399 27.65 -8.76 11.53
N LEU A 400 28.44 -7.68 11.65
CA LEU A 400 28.36 -6.78 12.80
C LEU A 400 27.04 -6.00 12.84
N ILE A 401 26.54 -5.56 11.68
CA ILE A 401 25.23 -4.93 11.56
C ILE A 401 24.14 -5.90 12.03
N VAL A 402 24.11 -7.12 11.51
CA VAL A 402 23.12 -8.13 11.90
C VAL A 402 23.20 -8.46 13.39
N GLY A 403 24.41 -8.63 13.94
CA GLY A 403 24.63 -8.85 15.38
C GLY A 403 24.09 -7.69 16.23
N THR A 404 24.32 -6.45 15.80
CA THR A 404 23.79 -5.24 16.47
C THR A 404 22.26 -5.20 16.39
N LEU A 405 21.69 -5.47 15.21
CA LEU A 405 20.25 -5.49 15.00
C LEU A 405 19.55 -6.61 15.78
N ARG A 406 20.16 -7.80 15.91
CA ARG A 406 19.64 -8.88 16.78
C ARG A 406 19.45 -8.40 18.23
N THR A 407 20.44 -7.68 18.74
CA THR A 407 20.39 -7.14 20.11
C THR A 407 19.31 -6.07 20.26
N ILE A 408 19.20 -5.16 19.29
CA ILE A 408 18.25 -4.04 19.32
C ILE A 408 16.80 -4.53 19.15
N PHE A 409 16.56 -5.44 18.21
CA PHE A 409 15.22 -5.94 17.91
C PHE A 409 14.79 -7.07 18.85
N GLN A 410 15.67 -7.55 19.72
CA GLN A 410 15.45 -8.72 20.59
C GLN A 410 14.85 -9.90 19.79
N ALA A 411 15.37 -10.13 18.59
CA ALA A 411 14.84 -11.08 17.63
C ALA A 411 15.96 -11.91 17.01
N GLU A 412 15.62 -13.16 16.70
CA GLU A 412 16.49 -13.98 15.86
C GLU A 412 16.40 -13.48 14.41
N LEU A 413 17.52 -13.02 13.87
CA LEU A 413 17.73 -12.73 12.46
C LEU A 413 18.66 -13.81 11.90
N GLY A 414 18.44 -14.20 10.65
CA GLY A 414 19.35 -15.09 9.94
C GLY A 414 20.78 -14.54 9.88
N ASP A 415 21.76 -15.37 9.62
CA ASP A 415 23.13 -14.91 9.35
C ASP A 415 23.25 -14.39 7.91
N PRO A 416 23.99 -13.30 7.68
CA PRO A 416 24.30 -12.87 6.33
C PRO A 416 25.17 -13.95 5.68
N THR A 417 24.69 -14.51 4.57
CA THR A 417 25.42 -15.52 3.81
C THR A 417 26.37 -14.82 2.84
N PRO A 418 27.69 -14.91 3.02
CA PRO A 418 28.64 -14.34 2.08
C PRO A 418 28.51 -15.08 0.73
N GLN A 419 28.15 -14.36 -0.32
CA GLN A 419 28.11 -14.91 -1.66
C GLN A 419 29.22 -14.24 -2.48
N ARG A 420 30.26 -14.98 -2.78
CA ARG A 420 31.38 -14.49 -3.58
C ARG A 420 31.23 -14.98 -4.99
N TYR A 421 30.90 -14.07 -5.89
CA TYR A 421 30.73 -14.37 -7.31
C TYR A 421 32.04 -14.35 -8.11
N THR A 422 33.11 -13.75 -7.55
CA THR A 422 34.46 -13.76 -8.13
C THR A 422 35.52 -13.67 -7.03
N ARG A 423 36.72 -14.20 -7.30
CA ARG A 423 37.94 -13.99 -6.50
C ARG A 423 38.89 -13.00 -7.15
N ASN A 424 38.61 -12.59 -8.38
CA ASN A 424 39.43 -11.67 -9.13
C ASN A 424 39.02 -10.22 -8.84
N LEU A 425 39.87 -9.50 -8.09
CA LEU A 425 39.62 -8.12 -7.68
C LEU A 425 39.56 -7.14 -8.87
N GLU A 426 40.29 -7.40 -9.93
CA GLU A 426 40.27 -6.58 -11.12
C GLU A 426 38.95 -6.76 -11.86
N ALA A 427 38.49 -8.00 -12.05
CA ALA A 427 37.18 -8.32 -12.61
C ALA A 427 36.05 -7.71 -11.76
N TYR A 428 36.17 -7.77 -10.42
CA TYR A 428 35.22 -7.12 -9.54
C TYR A 428 35.18 -5.60 -9.72
N GLY A 429 36.34 -4.94 -9.79
CA GLY A 429 36.42 -3.50 -10.04
C GLY A 429 35.79 -3.09 -11.37
N LEU A 430 35.99 -3.87 -12.43
CA LEU A 430 35.38 -3.67 -13.74
C LEU A 430 33.85 -3.86 -13.69
N TYR A 431 33.39 -4.90 -13.02
CA TYR A 431 31.95 -5.10 -12.78
C TYR A 431 31.30 -3.90 -12.10
N LEU A 432 31.89 -3.37 -11.03
CA LEU A 432 31.39 -2.21 -10.33
C LEU A 432 31.33 -0.96 -11.23
N ARG A 433 32.35 -0.74 -12.06
CA ARG A 433 32.33 0.33 -13.08
C ARG A 433 31.22 0.12 -14.10
N GLY A 434 31.02 -1.10 -14.57
CA GLY A 434 29.93 -1.47 -15.46
C GLY A 434 28.56 -1.13 -14.84
N ARG A 435 28.33 -1.53 -13.58
CA ARG A 435 27.10 -1.20 -12.84
C ARG A 435 26.92 0.31 -12.66
N PHE A 436 27.97 1.02 -12.32
CA PHE A 436 27.94 2.47 -12.18
C PHE A 436 27.56 3.17 -13.49
N CYS A 437 28.17 2.78 -14.61
CA CYS A 437 27.83 3.33 -15.93
C CYS A 437 26.41 2.99 -16.36
N TRP A 438 25.96 1.75 -16.15
CA TRP A 438 24.61 1.31 -16.43
C TRP A 438 23.55 2.11 -15.64
N ASN A 439 23.85 2.47 -14.39
CA ASN A 439 22.97 3.27 -13.52
C ASN A 439 22.85 4.74 -13.93
N LYS A 440 23.75 5.27 -14.77
CA LYS A 440 23.61 6.63 -15.32
C LYS A 440 22.39 6.78 -16.24
N ARG A 441 21.84 5.64 -16.71
CA ARG A 441 20.66 5.60 -17.58
C ARG A 441 20.80 6.52 -18.80
N SER A 442 22.00 6.61 -19.38
CA SER A 442 22.28 7.35 -20.59
C SER A 442 22.79 6.40 -21.69
N ARG A 443 22.69 6.81 -22.95
CA ARG A 443 23.14 6.02 -24.09
C ARG A 443 24.64 5.72 -24.02
N GLU A 444 25.42 6.69 -23.66
CA GLU A 444 26.88 6.60 -23.48
C GLU A 444 27.21 5.65 -22.31
N GLY A 445 26.51 5.83 -21.18
CA GLY A 445 26.71 4.97 -20.00
C GLY A 445 26.40 3.50 -20.27
N VAL A 446 25.39 3.20 -21.08
CA VAL A 446 25.07 1.81 -21.45
C VAL A 446 26.20 1.21 -22.31
N VAL A 447 26.73 1.95 -23.28
CA VAL A 447 27.87 1.47 -24.12
C VAL A 447 29.10 1.23 -23.26
N GLU A 448 29.45 2.15 -22.38
CA GLU A 448 30.55 1.99 -21.42
C GLU A 448 30.34 0.77 -20.51
N SER A 449 29.11 0.54 -20.05
CA SER A 449 28.80 -0.59 -19.16
C SER A 449 29.03 -1.94 -19.83
N ILE A 450 28.64 -2.09 -21.09
CA ILE A 450 28.89 -3.30 -21.89
C ILE A 450 30.39 -3.57 -21.94
N HIS A 451 31.18 -2.56 -22.27
CA HIS A 451 32.64 -2.70 -22.37
C HIS A 451 33.27 -3.16 -21.04
N TYR A 452 32.84 -2.58 -19.90
CA TYR A 452 33.34 -2.98 -18.59
C TYR A 452 32.91 -4.41 -18.20
N PHE A 453 31.68 -4.82 -18.50
CA PHE A 453 31.25 -6.19 -18.22
C PHE A 453 31.97 -7.21 -19.07
N GLU A 454 32.21 -6.93 -20.36
CA GLU A 454 33.00 -7.79 -21.26
C GLU A 454 34.44 -7.95 -20.75
N GLN A 455 35.06 -6.87 -20.28
CA GLN A 455 36.39 -6.95 -19.68
C GLN A 455 36.40 -7.78 -18.39
N ALA A 456 35.37 -7.61 -17.53
CA ALA A 456 35.23 -8.40 -16.31
C ALA A 456 35.13 -9.90 -16.61
N ILE A 457 34.33 -10.26 -17.63
CA ILE A 457 34.18 -11.65 -18.11
C ILE A 457 35.49 -12.18 -18.71
N ALA A 458 36.24 -11.36 -19.43
CA ALA A 458 37.52 -11.76 -19.98
C ALA A 458 38.55 -12.10 -18.90
N LEU A 459 38.51 -11.42 -17.75
CA LEU A 459 39.37 -11.69 -16.57
C LEU A 459 38.87 -12.85 -15.71
N ASP A 460 37.57 -13.06 -15.65
CA ASP A 460 36.95 -14.15 -14.92
C ASP A 460 35.72 -14.69 -15.69
N PRO A 461 35.91 -15.72 -16.53
CA PRO A 461 34.81 -16.31 -17.30
C PRO A 461 33.72 -17.04 -16.49
N GLU A 462 33.95 -17.25 -15.21
CA GLU A 462 32.96 -17.84 -14.29
C GLU A 462 32.18 -16.78 -13.46
N TYR A 463 32.39 -15.50 -13.74
CA TYR A 463 31.75 -14.40 -13.01
C TYR A 463 30.28 -14.21 -13.44
N ALA A 464 29.34 -14.96 -12.82
CA ALA A 464 27.92 -14.98 -13.15
C ALA A 464 27.26 -13.59 -13.13
N LEU A 465 27.56 -12.74 -12.13
CA LEU A 465 27.02 -11.37 -12.04
C LEU A 465 27.43 -10.48 -13.21
N ALA A 466 28.61 -10.67 -13.77
CA ALA A 466 29.05 -9.89 -14.93
C ALA A 466 28.23 -10.23 -16.18
N TYR A 467 27.87 -11.49 -16.37
CA TYR A 467 26.95 -11.91 -17.43
C TYR A 467 25.53 -11.37 -17.21
N ALA A 468 24.99 -11.39 -15.99
CA ALA A 468 23.70 -10.79 -15.68
C ALA A 468 23.71 -9.28 -15.96
N GLY A 469 24.77 -8.57 -15.55
CA GLY A 469 24.94 -7.15 -15.85
C GLY A 469 25.05 -6.85 -17.35
N LEU A 470 25.70 -7.73 -18.11
CA LEU A 470 25.80 -7.62 -19.56
C LEU A 470 24.45 -7.87 -20.24
N ALA A 471 23.64 -8.80 -19.73
CA ALA A 471 22.27 -9.03 -20.19
C ALA A 471 21.39 -7.79 -20.01
N ASP A 472 21.42 -7.18 -18.83
CA ASP A 472 20.72 -5.93 -18.54
C ASP A 472 21.18 -4.78 -19.46
N ALA A 473 22.47 -4.70 -19.73
CA ALA A 473 23.04 -3.65 -20.56
C ALA A 473 22.63 -3.79 -22.04
N TYR A 474 22.62 -5.01 -22.60
CA TYR A 474 22.14 -5.24 -23.95
C TYR A 474 20.64 -4.97 -24.10
N ALA A 475 19.83 -5.38 -23.13
CA ALA A 475 18.41 -5.08 -23.12
C ALA A 475 18.15 -3.56 -23.11
N LEU A 476 18.86 -2.82 -22.27
CA LEU A 476 18.72 -1.36 -22.19
C LEU A 476 19.28 -0.65 -23.45
N GLN A 477 20.30 -1.23 -24.11
CA GLN A 477 20.84 -0.69 -25.38
C GLN A 477 19.80 -0.69 -26.50
N VAL A 478 18.89 -1.69 -26.51
CA VAL A 478 17.75 -1.74 -27.44
C VAL A 478 16.80 -0.57 -27.17
N ASP A 479 16.46 -0.31 -25.92
CA ASP A 479 15.56 0.78 -25.55
C ASP A 479 16.10 2.15 -25.98
N TYR A 480 17.40 2.35 -25.90
CA TYR A 480 18.07 3.58 -26.39
C TYR A 480 18.34 3.58 -27.89
N ARG A 481 17.78 2.63 -28.66
CA ARG A 481 17.99 2.49 -30.11
C ARG A 481 19.47 2.41 -30.52
N GLY A 482 20.30 1.86 -29.65
CA GLY A 482 21.74 1.66 -29.90
C GLY A 482 22.04 0.36 -30.61
N MET A 483 21.06 -0.57 -30.70
CA MET A 483 21.19 -1.89 -31.34
C MET A 483 19.83 -2.33 -31.90
N PRO A 484 19.84 -3.17 -33.02
CA PRO A 484 18.61 -3.79 -33.52
C PRO A 484 17.94 -4.66 -32.47
N VAL A 485 16.58 -4.60 -32.40
CA VAL A 485 15.75 -5.26 -31.35
C VAL A 485 16.06 -6.76 -31.27
N ILE A 486 16.05 -7.46 -32.40
CA ILE A 486 16.27 -8.93 -32.47
C ILE A 486 17.68 -9.28 -31.95
N GLU A 487 18.70 -8.55 -32.38
CA GLU A 487 20.08 -8.80 -31.99
C GLU A 487 20.31 -8.52 -30.52
N GLY A 488 19.83 -7.36 -30.02
CA GLY A 488 20.03 -6.95 -28.63
C GLY A 488 19.37 -7.88 -27.63
N PHE A 489 18.12 -8.26 -27.88
CA PHE A 489 17.42 -9.20 -26.98
C PHE A 489 17.95 -10.63 -27.08
N ALA A 490 18.44 -11.08 -28.24
CA ALA A 490 19.13 -12.36 -28.37
C ALA A 490 20.43 -12.39 -27.53
N ARG A 491 21.25 -11.31 -27.59
CA ARG A 491 22.45 -11.17 -26.76
C ARG A 491 22.10 -11.10 -25.27
N ALA A 492 21.09 -10.33 -24.90
CA ALA A 492 20.64 -10.23 -23.52
C ALA A 492 20.23 -11.59 -22.95
N ARG A 493 19.43 -12.36 -23.71
CA ARG A 493 18.98 -13.70 -23.32
C ARG A 493 20.16 -14.67 -23.17
N SER A 494 21.04 -14.74 -24.12
CA SER A 494 22.20 -15.63 -24.08
C SER A 494 23.09 -15.37 -22.87
N ASN A 495 23.26 -14.09 -22.49
CA ASN A 495 24.05 -13.74 -21.32
C ASN A 495 23.30 -14.05 -20.01
N ALA A 496 22.00 -13.83 -19.93
CA ALA A 496 21.20 -14.20 -18.76
C ALA A 496 21.18 -15.73 -18.54
N GLU A 497 21.01 -16.51 -19.62
CA GLU A 497 21.09 -17.98 -19.58
C GLU A 497 22.48 -18.46 -19.16
N ARG A 498 23.54 -17.81 -19.65
CA ARG A 498 24.91 -18.11 -19.21
C ARG A 498 25.13 -17.82 -17.74
N ALA A 499 24.59 -16.71 -17.24
CA ALA A 499 24.64 -16.39 -15.81
C ALA A 499 23.96 -17.47 -14.97
N LEU A 500 22.78 -17.95 -15.38
CA LEU A 500 22.07 -19.04 -14.69
C LEU A 500 22.75 -20.40 -14.81
N ALA A 501 23.45 -20.66 -15.91
CA ALA A 501 24.26 -21.86 -16.06
C ALA A 501 25.47 -21.88 -15.10
N LEU A 502 25.96 -20.71 -14.66
CA LEU A 502 27.02 -20.56 -13.66
C LEU A 502 26.47 -20.54 -12.23
N ASP A 503 25.32 -19.92 -12.02
CA ASP A 503 24.62 -19.87 -10.73
C ASP A 503 23.10 -19.86 -10.99
N GLU A 504 22.45 -21.01 -10.85
CA GLU A 504 21.02 -21.20 -11.05
C GLU A 504 20.14 -20.41 -10.06
N THR A 505 20.71 -19.94 -8.94
CA THR A 505 20.02 -19.19 -7.88
C THR A 505 20.15 -17.68 -8.05
N LEU A 506 20.81 -17.20 -9.09
CA LEU A 506 21.11 -15.78 -9.29
C LEU A 506 19.85 -14.97 -9.63
N ALA A 507 19.36 -14.21 -8.65
CA ALA A 507 18.12 -13.44 -8.77
C ALA A 507 18.18 -12.38 -9.89
N GLU A 508 19.33 -11.75 -10.10
CA GLU A 508 19.56 -10.77 -11.17
C GLU A 508 19.32 -11.38 -12.56
N ALA A 509 19.84 -12.57 -12.79
CA ALA A 509 19.68 -13.26 -14.07
C ALA A 509 18.24 -13.74 -14.30
N HIS A 510 17.56 -14.24 -13.26
CA HIS A 510 16.13 -14.54 -13.33
C HIS A 510 15.30 -13.29 -13.65
N THR A 511 15.62 -12.15 -13.04
CA THR A 511 14.94 -10.88 -13.30
C THR A 511 15.13 -10.42 -14.74
N SER A 512 16.36 -10.52 -15.26
CA SER A 512 16.66 -10.17 -16.65
C SER A 512 15.88 -11.05 -17.63
N LEU A 513 15.80 -12.37 -17.41
CA LEU A 513 15.00 -13.27 -18.24
C LEU A 513 13.51 -13.00 -18.14
N ALA A 514 12.99 -12.82 -16.93
CA ALA A 514 11.58 -12.49 -16.72
C ALA A 514 11.19 -11.20 -17.45
N TRP A 515 12.07 -10.19 -17.41
CA TRP A 515 11.84 -8.95 -18.13
C TRP A 515 11.82 -9.14 -19.66
N LEU A 516 12.71 -9.96 -20.22
CA LEU A 516 12.72 -10.30 -21.64
C LEU A 516 11.46 -11.07 -22.06
N GLN A 517 11.02 -12.04 -21.27
CA GLN A 517 9.78 -12.78 -21.48
C GLN A 517 8.57 -11.85 -21.47
N PHE A 518 8.54 -10.88 -20.55
CA PHE A 518 7.46 -9.92 -20.42
C PHE A 518 7.40 -8.94 -21.61
N ILE A 519 8.52 -8.30 -21.98
CA ILE A 519 8.57 -7.19 -22.95
C ILE A 519 8.67 -7.69 -24.39
N TYR A 520 9.45 -8.76 -24.64
CA TYR A 520 9.79 -9.20 -25.99
C TYR A 520 8.99 -10.42 -26.44
N ASP A 521 8.89 -11.45 -25.58
CA ASP A 521 8.18 -12.68 -25.94
C ASP A 521 6.65 -12.57 -25.74
N TRP A 522 6.19 -11.59 -24.98
CA TRP A 522 4.79 -11.44 -24.56
C TRP A 522 4.27 -12.68 -23.81
N ASP A 523 5.16 -13.46 -23.21
CA ASP A 523 4.85 -14.63 -22.40
C ASP A 523 4.76 -14.26 -20.92
N TRP A 524 3.60 -13.78 -20.52
CA TRP A 524 3.35 -13.29 -19.16
C TRP A 524 3.31 -14.41 -18.13
N GLU A 525 2.90 -15.65 -18.53
CA GLU A 525 2.89 -16.78 -17.60
C GLU A 525 4.30 -17.23 -17.22
N CYS A 526 5.20 -17.33 -18.20
CA CYS A 526 6.60 -17.66 -17.94
C CYS A 526 7.31 -16.54 -17.19
N ALA A 527 7.05 -15.27 -17.56
CA ALA A 527 7.60 -14.11 -16.86
C ALA A 527 7.25 -14.14 -15.36
N LEU A 528 5.97 -14.37 -15.00
CA LEU A 528 5.54 -14.46 -13.59
C LEU A 528 6.20 -15.62 -12.82
N LYS A 529 6.51 -16.73 -13.48
CA LYS A 529 7.23 -17.86 -12.86
C LYS A 529 8.73 -17.58 -12.71
N SER A 530 9.30 -16.79 -13.60
CA SER A 530 10.73 -16.42 -13.62
C SER A 530 11.03 -15.28 -12.64
N PHE A 531 10.06 -14.43 -12.31
CA PHE A 531 10.25 -13.47 -11.21
C PHE A 531 10.36 -14.24 -9.89
N PRO A 532 11.46 -14.09 -9.14
CA PRO A 532 11.63 -14.80 -7.87
C PRO A 532 10.46 -14.48 -6.93
N ALA A 533 9.86 -15.53 -6.36
CA ALA A 533 8.69 -15.48 -5.47
C ALA A 533 8.92 -14.75 -4.13
N ARG A 534 9.93 -13.90 -4.03
CA ARG A 534 10.31 -13.14 -2.83
C ARG A 534 9.94 -11.66 -2.88
N LEU A 535 8.91 -11.30 -3.66
CA LEU A 535 8.25 -9.99 -3.56
C LEU A 535 6.96 -10.07 -2.70
N SER A 536 6.80 -11.16 -1.94
CA SER A 536 5.72 -11.32 -0.94
C SER A 536 6.24 -11.06 0.47
#